data_132fc3a0a6018cfcf43ed1a622507ede
#
_entry.id   132fc3a0a6018cfcf43ed1a622507ede
#
_cell.length_a   1.000
_cell.length_b   1.000
_cell.length_c   1.000
_cell.angle_alpha   90.00
_cell.angle_beta   90.00
_cell.angle_gamma   90.00
#
_symmetry.space_group_name_H-M   'P 1'
#
loop_
_entity.id
_entity.type
_entity.pdbx_description
1 polymer ?
#
loop_
_entity_poly.entity_id
_entity_poly.type
_entity_poly.pdbx_seq_one_letter_code
_entity_poly.pdbx_strand_id
1 'polypeptide(L)'
;MDGAQFAKMLAKMLLDKHLFELDRMEYKYSTVSVKEFAELLQQNFAQPLPLTDFSGNKLFYLPNFAQISTNGMKQLLSVPVSGQNFGLSAMTEEIYATFQIESIRSTRSSIRYILDGYAPRDEQEARIYGMKRGLEFIANRQNRITEENLHHLYQISTGDYLPDEDRLLPNHFYRHGDVFIVGGEEPRPGLPAERLPGAMKCLVDF
;
A
#
# COMPACT_ATOMS: atom_id res chain seq x y z
N MET A 1 37.34 14.48 -10.37
CA MET A 1 36.73 15.34 -9.31
C MET A 1 37.63 15.22 -8.09
N ASP A 2 37.97 16.31 -7.43
CA ASP A 2 38.71 16.20 -6.16
C ASP A 2 37.78 15.76 -5.02
N GLY A 3 38.34 15.20 -3.92
CA GLY A 3 37.56 14.65 -2.84
C GLY A 3 36.62 15.65 -2.15
N ALA A 4 36.98 16.94 -2.13
CA ALA A 4 36.16 17.99 -1.52
C ALA A 4 34.94 18.34 -2.40
N GLN A 5 35.12 18.32 -3.71
CA GLN A 5 34.03 18.53 -4.67
C GLN A 5 33.08 17.34 -4.65
N PHE A 6 33.62 16.12 -4.55
CA PHE A 6 32.79 14.90 -4.41
C PHE A 6 31.95 14.93 -3.12
N ALA A 7 32.56 15.27 -1.97
CA ALA A 7 31.85 15.38 -0.71
C ALA A 7 30.72 16.42 -0.73
N LYS A 8 30.96 17.60 -1.34
CA LYS A 8 29.93 18.62 -1.50
C LYS A 8 28.77 18.15 -2.39
N MET A 9 29.07 17.40 -3.44
CA MET A 9 28.07 16.88 -4.34
C MET A 9 27.24 15.78 -3.65
N LEU A 10 27.90 14.88 -2.94
CA LEU A 10 27.25 13.86 -2.12
C LEU A 10 26.28 14.49 -1.11
N ALA A 11 26.71 15.53 -0.40
CA ALA A 11 25.85 16.26 0.53
C ALA A 11 24.61 16.88 -0.15
N LYS A 12 24.75 17.41 -1.36
CA LYS A 12 23.61 17.93 -2.14
C LYS A 12 22.65 16.82 -2.56
N MET A 13 23.17 15.68 -3.00
CA MET A 13 22.35 14.53 -3.38
C MET A 13 21.58 13.98 -2.20
N LEU A 14 22.18 13.88 -1.03
CA LEU A 14 21.55 13.42 0.22
C LEU A 14 20.41 14.32 0.71
N LEU A 15 20.47 15.60 0.41
CA LEU A 15 19.45 16.60 0.78
C LEU A 15 18.41 16.82 -0.32
N ASP A 16 18.52 16.13 -1.45
CA ASP A 16 17.60 16.30 -2.55
C ASP A 16 16.23 15.64 -2.24
N LYS A 17 15.17 16.38 -2.50
CA LYS A 17 13.80 15.87 -2.31
C LYS A 17 13.45 14.67 -3.21
N HIS A 18 14.21 14.48 -4.28
CA HIS A 18 14.06 13.36 -5.22
C HIS A 18 15.08 12.24 -4.99
N LEU A 19 15.69 12.18 -3.79
CA LEU A 19 16.75 11.22 -3.45
C LEU A 19 16.43 9.77 -3.86
N PHE A 20 15.17 9.37 -3.80
CA PHE A 20 14.70 8.01 -4.13
C PHE A 20 14.21 7.85 -5.58
N GLU A 21 14.22 8.92 -6.37
CA GLU A 21 13.84 8.91 -7.78
C GLU A 21 15.12 8.85 -8.64
N LEU A 22 15.69 7.65 -8.80
CA LEU A 22 17.01 7.45 -9.42
C LEU A 22 17.14 8.12 -10.80
N ASP A 23 16.12 8.01 -11.65
CA ASP A 23 16.12 8.62 -13.00
C ASP A 23 16.24 10.16 -12.93
N ARG A 24 15.56 10.79 -11.97
CA ARG A 24 15.68 12.24 -11.75
C ARG A 24 17.03 12.63 -11.17
N MET A 25 17.56 11.79 -10.29
CA MET A 25 18.90 11.99 -9.72
C MET A 25 19.98 11.89 -10.81
N GLU A 26 19.87 10.90 -11.71
CA GLU A 26 20.79 10.72 -12.83
C GLU A 26 20.78 11.92 -13.79
N TYR A 27 19.59 12.42 -14.12
CA TYR A 27 19.45 13.61 -14.95
C TYR A 27 20.05 14.86 -14.27
N LYS A 28 19.81 15.06 -12.98
CA LYS A 28 20.24 16.26 -12.23
C LYS A 28 21.72 16.25 -11.88
N TYR A 29 22.30 15.08 -11.63
CA TYR A 29 23.67 14.88 -11.17
C TYR A 29 24.48 14.03 -12.16
N SER A 30 24.40 14.34 -13.43
CA SER A 30 24.99 13.59 -14.56
C SER A 30 26.50 13.33 -14.47
N THR A 31 27.20 14.00 -13.55
CA THR A 31 28.64 13.83 -13.31
C THR A 31 28.99 12.78 -12.25
N VAL A 32 27.99 12.23 -11.59
CA VAL A 32 28.13 11.16 -10.57
C VAL A 32 27.32 9.96 -11.03
N SER A 33 27.91 8.79 -10.95
CA SER A 33 27.19 7.55 -11.16
C SER A 33 26.15 7.38 -10.05
N VAL A 34 24.86 7.45 -10.42
CA VAL A 34 23.76 7.26 -9.47
C VAL A 34 23.76 5.84 -8.91
N LYS A 35 24.25 4.86 -9.70
CA LYS A 35 24.43 3.48 -9.24
C LYS A 35 25.47 3.41 -8.12
N GLU A 36 26.63 4.00 -8.30
CA GLU A 36 27.68 4.06 -7.25
C GLU A 36 27.19 4.81 -6.01
N PHE A 37 26.42 5.87 -6.20
CA PHE A 37 25.79 6.59 -5.10
C PHE A 37 24.79 5.73 -4.33
N ALA A 38 23.93 4.99 -5.01
CA ALA A 38 22.98 4.06 -4.39
C ALA A 38 23.70 2.95 -3.62
N GLU A 39 24.76 2.38 -4.18
CA GLU A 39 25.61 1.38 -3.51
C GLU A 39 26.27 1.95 -2.24
N LEU A 40 26.72 3.20 -2.29
CA LEU A 40 27.33 3.89 -1.17
C LEU A 40 26.31 4.17 -0.04
N LEU A 41 25.08 4.57 -0.39
CA LEU A 41 23.96 4.70 0.56
C LEU A 41 23.63 3.37 1.22
N GLN A 42 23.55 2.31 0.43
CA GLN A 42 23.25 0.98 0.91
C GLN A 42 24.30 0.47 1.89
N GLN A 43 25.57 0.66 1.58
CA GLN A 43 26.68 0.16 2.41
C GLN A 43 26.85 0.91 3.73
N ASN A 44 26.58 2.21 3.76
CA ASN A 44 26.92 3.05 4.90
C ASN A 44 25.72 3.50 5.75
N PHE A 45 24.53 3.55 5.18
CA PHE A 45 23.37 4.15 5.84
C PHE A 45 22.13 3.24 5.86
N ALA A 46 22.10 2.22 5.02
CA ALA A 46 20.94 1.35 4.93
C ALA A 46 20.94 0.27 6.01
N GLN A 47 19.75 -0.06 6.48
CA GLN A 47 19.52 -1.22 7.33
C GLN A 47 18.71 -2.27 6.57
N PRO A 48 19.12 -3.55 6.61
CA PRO A 48 18.41 -4.60 5.93
C PRO A 48 17.07 -4.89 6.59
N LEU A 49 16.07 -5.16 5.77
CA LEU A 49 14.79 -5.72 6.21
C LEU A 49 14.83 -7.25 6.04
N PRO A 50 14.08 -8.01 6.83
CA PRO A 50 13.92 -9.45 6.64
C PRO A 50 12.98 -9.79 5.47
N LEU A 51 12.99 -8.97 4.43
CA LEU A 51 12.16 -9.07 3.24
C LEU A 51 13.04 -9.06 1.99
N THR A 52 12.55 -9.69 0.92
CA THR A 52 13.18 -9.68 -0.40
C THR A 52 12.19 -9.19 -1.46
N ASP A 53 12.71 -8.64 -2.56
CA ASP A 53 11.93 -8.38 -3.76
C ASP A 53 11.62 -9.67 -4.54
N PHE A 54 10.95 -9.54 -5.69
CA PHE A 54 10.60 -10.68 -6.56
C PHE A 54 11.81 -11.41 -7.15
N SER A 55 12.95 -10.73 -7.25
CA SER A 55 14.21 -11.28 -7.75
C SER A 55 15.06 -11.91 -6.66
N GLY A 56 14.62 -11.85 -5.39
CA GLY A 56 15.34 -12.36 -4.24
C GLY A 56 16.36 -11.37 -3.66
N ASN A 57 16.39 -10.12 -4.13
CA ASN A 57 17.25 -9.09 -3.56
C ASN A 57 16.70 -8.64 -2.20
N LYS A 58 17.61 -8.46 -1.24
CA LYS A 58 17.23 -7.94 0.09
C LYS A 58 16.72 -6.52 0.00
N LEU A 59 15.63 -6.22 0.70
CA LEU A 59 15.14 -4.87 0.87
C LEU A 59 15.90 -4.17 1.98
N PHE A 60 16.05 -2.86 1.85
CA PHE A 60 16.75 -1.99 2.79
C PHE A 60 15.92 -0.73 3.04
N TYR A 61 16.12 -0.12 4.19
CA TYR A 61 15.60 1.22 4.46
C TYR A 61 16.72 2.15 4.96
N LEU A 62 16.53 3.45 4.80
CA LEU A 62 17.48 4.49 5.18
C LEU A 62 16.92 5.26 6.38
N PRO A 63 17.18 4.82 7.63
CA PRO A 63 16.53 5.38 8.83
C PRO A 63 16.79 6.87 9.01
N ASN A 64 17.97 7.36 8.64
CA ASN A 64 18.34 8.76 8.79
C ASN A 64 17.70 9.70 7.75
N PHE A 65 17.11 9.14 6.69
CA PHE A 65 16.47 9.90 5.60
C PHE A 65 14.94 9.74 5.59
N ALA A 66 14.41 8.77 6.33
CA ALA A 66 12.98 8.63 6.54
C ALA A 66 12.50 9.69 7.53
N GLN A 67 12.39 10.94 7.09
CA GLN A 67 11.71 11.99 7.87
C GLN A 67 10.20 11.76 7.80
N ILE A 68 9.72 10.78 8.53
CA ILE A 68 8.29 10.64 8.77
C ILE A 68 7.90 11.73 9.76
N SER A 69 7.28 12.79 9.27
CA SER A 69 6.68 13.80 10.15
C SER A 69 5.51 13.17 10.90
N THR A 70 5.78 12.66 12.09
CA THR A 70 4.74 12.11 12.96
C THR A 70 3.83 13.19 13.56
N ASN A 71 4.17 14.48 13.40
CA ASN A 71 3.39 15.58 13.95
C ASN A 71 2.00 15.69 13.31
N GLY A 72 1.88 15.54 12.00
CA GLY A 72 0.58 15.50 11.34
C GLY A 72 -0.25 14.27 11.74
N MET A 73 0.38 13.09 11.84
CA MET A 73 -0.30 11.89 12.33
C MET A 73 -0.71 12.00 13.79
N LYS A 74 0.13 12.57 14.66
CA LYS A 74 -0.24 12.82 16.06
C LYS A 74 -1.41 13.80 16.18
N GLN A 75 -1.46 14.85 15.35
CA GLN A 75 -2.60 15.77 15.30
C GLN A 75 -3.88 15.08 14.81
N LEU A 76 -3.81 14.25 13.80
CA LEU A 76 -4.94 13.45 13.31
C LEU A 76 -5.43 12.43 14.35
N LEU A 77 -4.50 11.79 15.07
CA LEU A 77 -4.82 10.84 16.15
C LEU A 77 -5.27 11.53 17.44
N SER A 78 -4.92 12.81 17.66
CA SER A 78 -5.34 13.59 18.83
C SER A 78 -6.65 14.34 18.64
N VAL A 79 -7.20 14.38 17.41
CA VAL A 79 -8.56 14.89 17.20
C VAL A 79 -9.50 13.98 17.98
N PRO A 80 -10.19 14.49 19.01
CA PRO A 80 -11.17 13.67 19.73
C PRO A 80 -12.22 13.26 18.70
N VAL A 81 -12.32 11.97 18.42
CA VAL A 81 -13.42 11.39 17.63
C VAL A 81 -14.67 11.43 18.52
N SER A 82 -15.01 12.62 19.00
CA SER A 82 -16.19 12.88 19.78
C SER A 82 -17.34 13.23 18.85
N GLY A 83 -17.82 12.23 18.14
CA GLY A 83 -19.04 12.34 17.38
C GLY A 83 -19.14 11.27 16.31
N GLN A 84 -20.16 10.44 16.40
CA GLN A 84 -20.52 9.47 15.34
C GLN A 84 -20.52 10.12 13.94
N ASN A 85 -20.80 11.41 13.85
CA ASN A 85 -20.86 12.15 12.59
C ASN A 85 -19.49 12.35 11.92
N PHE A 86 -18.40 12.53 12.66
CA PHE A 86 -17.07 12.68 12.05
C PHE A 86 -16.57 11.35 11.46
N GLY A 87 -16.73 10.26 12.21
CA GLY A 87 -16.37 8.92 11.73
C GLY A 87 -17.15 8.51 10.47
N LEU A 88 -18.46 8.77 10.44
CA LEU A 88 -19.31 8.49 9.29
C LEU A 88 -18.95 9.36 8.08
N SER A 89 -18.60 10.63 8.28
CA SER A 89 -18.17 11.50 7.17
C SER A 89 -16.84 11.05 6.59
N ALA A 90 -15.85 10.74 7.43
CA ALA A 90 -14.55 10.23 6.99
C ALA A 90 -14.70 8.89 6.24
N MET A 91 -15.50 7.96 6.76
CA MET A 91 -15.78 6.69 6.11
C MET A 91 -16.51 6.86 4.78
N THR A 92 -17.44 7.84 4.69
CA THR A 92 -18.12 8.17 3.43
C THR A 92 -17.12 8.62 2.35
N GLU A 93 -16.20 9.52 2.71
CA GLU A 93 -15.20 10.02 1.76
C GLU A 93 -14.16 8.94 1.39
N GLU A 94 -13.76 8.10 2.32
CA GLU A 94 -12.86 6.97 2.07
C GLU A 94 -13.46 5.97 1.07
N ILE A 95 -14.68 5.52 1.33
CA ILE A 95 -15.39 4.61 0.42
C ILE A 95 -15.60 5.27 -0.95
N TYR A 96 -15.98 6.56 -0.97
CA TYR A 96 -16.20 7.29 -2.22
C TYR A 96 -14.90 7.38 -3.02
N ALA A 97 -13.78 7.75 -2.39
CA ALA A 97 -12.48 7.89 -3.05
C ALA A 97 -11.98 6.54 -3.58
N THR A 98 -12.09 5.47 -2.79
CA THR A 98 -11.74 4.12 -3.21
C THR A 98 -12.53 3.68 -4.44
N PHE A 99 -13.84 3.90 -4.45
CA PHE A 99 -14.69 3.53 -5.59
C PHE A 99 -14.38 4.37 -6.84
N GLN A 100 -13.99 5.64 -6.68
CA GLN A 100 -13.53 6.44 -7.82
C GLN A 100 -12.23 5.88 -8.43
N ILE A 101 -11.27 5.45 -7.60
CA ILE A 101 -10.01 4.82 -8.06
C ILE A 101 -10.31 3.52 -8.81
N GLU A 102 -11.21 2.70 -8.29
CA GLU A 102 -11.61 1.42 -8.88
C GLU A 102 -12.62 1.56 -10.03
N SER A 103 -12.94 2.80 -10.43
CA SER A 103 -13.95 3.07 -11.47
C SER A 103 -15.34 2.49 -11.17
N ILE A 104 -15.66 2.28 -9.90
CA ILE A 104 -16.97 1.81 -9.44
C ILE A 104 -17.88 3.01 -9.26
N ARG A 105 -19.03 2.99 -9.94
CA ARG A 105 -20.02 4.08 -9.83
C ARG A 105 -20.67 4.06 -8.44
N SER A 106 -20.60 5.17 -7.74
CA SER A 106 -21.27 5.34 -6.45
C SER A 106 -21.60 6.80 -6.21
N THR A 107 -22.52 7.07 -5.31
CA THR A 107 -22.85 8.41 -4.84
C THR A 107 -22.64 8.51 -3.33
N ARG A 108 -22.29 9.68 -2.84
CA ARG A 108 -22.19 9.92 -1.39
C ARG A 108 -23.50 9.64 -0.66
N SER A 109 -24.65 9.84 -1.32
CA SER A 109 -25.95 9.54 -0.75
C SER A 109 -26.20 8.03 -0.58
N SER A 110 -25.83 7.19 -1.57
CA SER A 110 -25.91 5.74 -1.46
C SER A 110 -24.96 5.21 -0.38
N ILE A 111 -23.74 5.76 -0.32
CA ILE A 111 -22.76 5.38 0.72
C ILE A 111 -23.34 5.74 2.10
N ARG A 112 -23.83 6.97 2.26
CA ARG A 112 -24.43 7.40 3.53
C ARG A 112 -25.62 6.54 3.95
N TYR A 113 -26.49 6.18 3.02
CA TYR A 113 -27.62 5.30 3.25
C TYR A 113 -27.17 3.96 3.88
N ILE A 114 -26.13 3.33 3.33
CA ILE A 114 -25.59 2.07 3.86
C ILE A 114 -24.89 2.28 5.21
N LEU A 115 -24.14 3.39 5.38
CA LEU A 115 -23.46 3.68 6.63
C LEU A 115 -24.46 3.95 7.76
N ASP A 116 -25.61 4.53 7.48
CA ASP A 116 -26.69 4.77 8.42
C ASP A 116 -27.45 3.46 8.83
N GLY A 117 -27.05 2.31 8.24
CA GLY A 117 -27.51 0.98 8.65
C GLY A 117 -28.64 0.40 7.80
N TYR A 118 -28.99 1.01 6.69
CA TYR A 118 -29.99 0.49 5.79
C TYR A 118 -29.45 -0.69 4.96
N ALA A 119 -30.34 -1.60 4.58
CA ALA A 119 -30.00 -2.75 3.74
C ALA A 119 -29.70 -2.31 2.29
N PRO A 120 -28.73 -2.97 1.62
CA PRO A 120 -28.45 -2.74 0.21
C PRO A 120 -29.66 -3.03 -0.67
N ARG A 121 -29.91 -2.17 -1.66
CA ARG A 121 -31.02 -2.30 -2.62
C ARG A 121 -30.58 -2.90 -3.96
N ASP A 122 -29.28 -2.82 -4.25
CA ASP A 122 -28.67 -3.27 -5.48
C ASP A 122 -27.23 -3.77 -5.23
N GLU A 123 -26.58 -4.27 -6.28
CA GLU A 123 -25.23 -4.79 -6.22
C GLU A 123 -24.19 -3.71 -5.83
N GLN A 124 -24.39 -2.46 -6.29
CA GLN A 124 -23.45 -1.37 -5.95
C GLN A 124 -23.52 -1.04 -4.46
N GLU A 125 -24.72 -0.96 -3.91
CA GLU A 125 -24.91 -0.77 -2.45
C GLU A 125 -24.43 -1.98 -1.65
N ALA A 126 -24.54 -3.19 -2.18
CA ALA A 126 -23.96 -4.37 -1.57
C ALA A 126 -22.43 -4.30 -1.50
N ARG A 127 -21.76 -3.78 -2.53
CA ARG A 127 -20.30 -3.50 -2.50
C ARG A 127 -19.94 -2.45 -1.45
N ILE A 128 -20.75 -1.39 -1.30
CA ILE A 128 -20.57 -0.38 -0.23
C ILE A 128 -20.71 -1.05 1.14
N TYR A 129 -21.67 -1.93 1.29
CA TYR A 129 -21.87 -2.68 2.54
C TYR A 129 -20.68 -3.60 2.86
N GLY A 130 -20.14 -4.29 1.86
CA GLY A 130 -18.92 -5.09 2.00
C GLY A 130 -17.73 -4.25 2.45
N MET A 131 -17.51 -3.08 1.83
CA MET A 131 -16.46 -2.15 2.22
C MET A 131 -16.64 -1.64 3.66
N LYS A 132 -17.86 -1.28 4.05
CA LYS A 132 -18.18 -0.90 5.44
C LYS A 132 -17.77 -2.00 6.42
N ARG A 133 -18.17 -3.24 6.16
CA ARG A 133 -17.81 -4.39 7.01
C ARG A 133 -16.29 -4.59 7.09
N GLY A 134 -15.60 -4.43 5.96
CA GLY A 134 -14.14 -4.50 5.90
C GLY A 134 -13.48 -3.44 6.79
N LEU A 135 -13.93 -2.18 6.71
CA LEU A 135 -13.43 -1.09 7.54
C LEU A 135 -13.73 -1.32 9.04
N GLU A 136 -14.91 -1.79 9.38
CA GLU A 136 -15.27 -2.16 10.76
C GLU A 136 -14.39 -3.30 11.29
N PHE A 137 -14.10 -4.29 10.45
CA PHE A 137 -13.21 -5.40 10.78
C PHE A 137 -11.78 -4.91 11.08
N ILE A 138 -11.24 -4.04 10.23
CA ILE A 138 -9.88 -3.46 10.40
C ILE A 138 -9.81 -2.56 11.64
N ALA A 139 -10.87 -1.81 11.93
CA ALA A 139 -10.93 -0.93 13.10
C ALA A 139 -10.87 -1.69 14.44
N ASN A 140 -11.21 -2.96 14.45
CA ASN A 140 -11.09 -3.79 15.64
C ASN A 140 -9.63 -4.23 15.84
N ARG A 141 -8.97 -3.66 16.86
CA ARG A 141 -7.57 -3.93 17.21
C ARG A 141 -7.26 -5.38 17.59
N GLN A 142 -8.28 -6.19 17.87
CA GLN A 142 -8.11 -7.64 18.12
C GLN A 142 -7.85 -8.41 16.83
N ASN A 143 -8.28 -7.89 15.69
CA ASN A 143 -8.04 -8.48 14.39
C ASN A 143 -6.60 -8.15 13.92
N ARG A 144 -5.65 -8.95 14.37
CA ARG A 144 -4.25 -8.81 13.97
C ARG A 144 -4.07 -9.13 12.50
N ILE A 145 -2.96 -8.67 11.92
CA ILE A 145 -2.57 -9.04 10.56
C ILE A 145 -2.10 -10.50 10.60
N THR A 146 -2.94 -11.40 10.13
CA THR A 146 -2.67 -12.84 9.93
C THR A 146 -3.22 -13.25 8.57
N GLU A 147 -2.77 -14.38 8.03
CA GLU A 147 -3.30 -14.90 6.76
C GLU A 147 -4.81 -15.12 6.82
N GLU A 148 -5.31 -15.69 7.91
CA GLU A 148 -6.73 -15.95 8.13
C GLU A 148 -7.55 -14.66 8.17
N ASN A 149 -7.06 -13.64 8.87
CA ASN A 149 -7.74 -12.35 8.96
C ASN A 149 -7.72 -11.60 7.62
N LEU A 150 -6.63 -11.69 6.86
CA LEU A 150 -6.55 -11.13 5.51
C LEU A 150 -7.50 -11.84 4.54
N HIS A 151 -7.59 -13.17 4.62
CA HIS A 151 -8.53 -13.94 3.82
C HIS A 151 -9.98 -13.63 4.22
N HIS A 152 -10.28 -13.52 5.52
CA HIS A 152 -11.60 -13.12 6.00
C HIS A 152 -11.96 -11.70 5.53
N LEU A 153 -11.02 -10.75 5.60
CA LEU A 153 -11.21 -9.41 5.08
C LEU A 153 -11.54 -9.41 3.59
N TYR A 154 -10.82 -10.20 2.78
CA TYR A 154 -11.13 -10.39 1.37
C TYR A 154 -12.57 -10.89 1.18
N GLN A 155 -12.98 -11.92 1.90
CA GLN A 155 -14.32 -12.49 1.78
C GLN A 155 -15.43 -11.48 2.07
N ILE A 156 -15.32 -10.72 3.16
CA ILE A 156 -16.36 -9.76 3.57
C ILE A 156 -16.38 -8.47 2.76
N SER A 157 -15.26 -8.07 2.13
CA SER A 157 -15.16 -6.79 1.43
C SER A 157 -15.29 -6.91 -0.08
N THR A 158 -14.80 -7.99 -0.68
CA THR A 158 -14.71 -8.12 -2.15
C THR A 158 -15.12 -9.48 -2.70
N GLY A 159 -14.93 -10.58 -1.95
CA GLY A 159 -15.07 -11.94 -2.47
C GLY A 159 -16.40 -12.24 -3.15
N ASP A 160 -17.50 -11.71 -2.63
CA ASP A 160 -18.85 -11.94 -3.18
C ASP A 160 -19.15 -11.10 -4.44
N TYR A 161 -18.30 -10.09 -4.75
CA TYR A 161 -18.54 -9.12 -5.82
C TYR A 161 -17.60 -9.27 -7.01
N LEU A 162 -16.65 -10.19 -6.93
CA LEU A 162 -15.76 -10.51 -8.03
C LEU A 162 -16.44 -11.43 -9.04
N PRO A 163 -16.12 -11.33 -10.35
CA PRO A 163 -16.43 -12.34 -11.34
C PRO A 163 -15.90 -13.71 -10.90
N ASP A 164 -16.57 -14.78 -11.30
CA ASP A 164 -16.20 -16.13 -10.86
C ASP A 164 -14.74 -16.50 -11.22
N GLU A 165 -14.25 -16.01 -12.37
CA GLU A 165 -12.86 -16.20 -12.81
C GLU A 165 -11.84 -15.52 -11.91
N ASP A 166 -12.20 -14.44 -11.22
CA ASP A 166 -11.31 -13.66 -10.35
C ASP A 166 -11.41 -14.07 -8.87
N ARG A 167 -12.37 -14.93 -8.55
CA ARG A 167 -12.56 -15.41 -7.17
C ARG A 167 -11.48 -16.42 -6.80
N LEU A 168 -11.14 -16.41 -5.53
CA LEU A 168 -10.32 -17.48 -4.97
C LEU A 168 -11.07 -18.83 -5.05
N LEU A 169 -10.33 -19.87 -5.37
CA LEU A 169 -10.87 -21.22 -5.32
C LEU A 169 -11.32 -21.58 -3.89
N PRO A 170 -12.33 -22.41 -3.71
CA PRO A 170 -12.77 -22.86 -2.38
C PRO A 170 -11.58 -23.41 -1.57
N ASN A 171 -11.46 -22.97 -0.32
CA ASN A 171 -10.38 -23.34 0.60
C ASN A 171 -8.95 -22.91 0.17
N HIS A 172 -8.83 -21.96 -0.78
CA HIS A 172 -7.54 -21.37 -1.14
C HIS A 172 -7.45 -19.94 -0.61
N PHE A 173 -6.30 -19.59 -0.02
CA PHE A 173 -6.02 -18.25 0.48
C PHE A 173 -5.45 -17.33 -0.59
N TYR A 174 -4.98 -17.91 -1.69
CA TYR A 174 -4.25 -17.19 -2.74
C TYR A 174 -4.82 -17.49 -4.10
N ARG A 175 -4.61 -16.55 -5.03
CA ARG A 175 -4.89 -16.75 -6.45
C ARG A 175 -4.09 -17.93 -7.00
N HIS A 176 -4.65 -18.58 -8.00
CA HIS A 176 -4.04 -19.73 -8.69
C HIS A 176 -3.47 -19.37 -10.07
N GLY A 177 -3.82 -18.19 -10.61
CA GLY A 177 -3.34 -17.71 -11.92
C GLY A 177 -2.26 -16.65 -11.79
N ASP A 178 -1.53 -16.42 -12.87
CA ASP A 178 -0.58 -15.34 -12.98
C ASP A 178 -1.28 -14.00 -13.17
N VAL A 179 -0.67 -12.94 -12.66
CA VAL A 179 -1.13 -11.56 -12.85
C VAL A 179 -0.04 -10.74 -13.52
N PHE A 180 -0.47 -9.76 -14.28
CA PHE A 180 0.42 -8.83 -14.96
C PHE A 180 0.10 -7.41 -14.52
N ILE A 181 1.15 -6.65 -14.19
CA ILE A 181 1.05 -5.24 -13.84
C ILE A 181 1.09 -4.45 -15.14
N VAL A 182 -0.01 -3.80 -15.46
CA VAL A 182 -0.16 -2.93 -16.63
C VAL A 182 0.03 -1.47 -16.22
N GLY A 183 0.71 -0.67 -17.03
CA GLY A 183 0.94 0.76 -16.75
C GLY A 183 2.31 1.26 -17.20
N GLY A 184 3.11 0.43 -17.89
CA GLY A 184 4.35 0.79 -18.55
C GLY A 184 4.31 0.45 -20.05
N GLU A 185 5.46 0.56 -20.74
CA GLU A 185 5.58 0.19 -22.15
C GLU A 185 5.31 -1.31 -22.38
N GLU A 186 5.66 -2.15 -21.40
CA GLU A 186 5.39 -3.59 -21.44
C GLU A 186 4.76 -4.07 -20.12
N PRO A 187 3.81 -5.04 -20.18
CA PRO A 187 3.27 -5.67 -18.99
C PRO A 187 4.36 -6.39 -18.19
N ARG A 188 4.42 -6.17 -16.89
CA ARG A 188 5.37 -6.84 -15.99
C ARG A 188 4.67 -7.97 -15.25
N PRO A 189 5.27 -9.19 -15.19
CA PRO A 189 4.70 -10.26 -14.39
C PRO A 189 4.69 -9.89 -12.91
N GLY A 190 3.58 -10.19 -12.22
CA GLY A 190 3.52 -10.14 -10.77
C GLY A 190 4.25 -11.31 -10.13
N LEU A 191 4.20 -11.40 -8.80
CA LEU A 191 4.78 -12.54 -8.09
C LEU A 191 4.08 -13.84 -8.55
N PRO A 192 4.81 -14.89 -8.95
CA PRO A 192 4.21 -16.19 -9.29
C PRO A 192 3.33 -16.74 -8.18
N ALA A 193 2.20 -17.38 -8.55
CA ALA A 193 1.21 -17.83 -7.56
C ALA A 193 1.80 -18.81 -6.52
N GLU A 194 2.69 -19.71 -6.93
CA GLU A 194 3.35 -20.68 -6.05
C GLU A 194 4.27 -20.04 -5.00
N ARG A 195 4.73 -18.80 -5.22
CA ARG A 195 5.57 -18.06 -4.27
C ARG A 195 4.77 -17.23 -3.26
N LEU A 196 3.47 -17.04 -3.47
CA LEU A 196 2.62 -16.21 -2.62
C LEU A 196 2.58 -16.67 -1.15
N PRO A 197 2.44 -17.98 -0.82
CA PRO A 197 2.41 -18.40 0.58
C PRO A 197 3.68 -18.02 1.35
N GLY A 198 4.85 -18.23 0.74
CA GLY A 198 6.12 -17.86 1.34
C GLY A 198 6.30 -16.35 1.51
N ALA A 199 5.90 -15.56 0.51
CA ALA A 199 5.99 -14.11 0.56
C ALA A 199 5.03 -13.53 1.61
N MET A 200 3.79 -14.04 1.68
CA MET A 200 2.81 -13.61 2.69
C MET A 200 3.24 -13.95 4.10
N LYS A 201 3.79 -15.17 4.30
CA LYS A 201 4.37 -15.52 5.60
C LYS A 201 5.45 -14.54 6.03
N CYS A 202 6.40 -14.23 5.16
CA CYS A 202 7.43 -13.23 5.46
C CYS A 202 6.85 -11.84 5.78
N LEU A 203 5.78 -11.43 5.10
CA LEU A 203 5.11 -10.15 5.33
C LEU A 203 4.37 -10.12 6.68
N VAL A 204 3.68 -11.19 7.03
CA VAL A 204 2.91 -11.29 8.29
C VAL A 204 3.83 -11.41 9.50
N ASP A 205 4.96 -12.10 9.35
CA ASP A 205 5.96 -12.27 10.42
C ASP A 205 6.84 -11.02 10.62
N PHE A 206 6.82 -10.04 9.68
CA PHE A 206 7.54 -8.76 9.76
C PHE A 206 6.92 -7.79 10.74
#